data_e2a7f2b26f7fa4847a05e4905e412919
#
_entry.id   e2a7f2b26f7fa4847a05e4905e412919
#
_cell.length_a   1.000
_cell.length_b   1.000
_cell.length_c   1.000
_cell.angle_alpha   90.00
_cell.angle_beta   90.00
_cell.angle_gamma   90.00
#
_symmetry.space_group_name_H-M   'P 1'
#
loop_
_entity.id
_entity.type
_entity.pdbx_description
1 polymer ?
#
loop_
_entity_poly.entity_id
_entity_poly.type
_entity_poly.pdbx_seq_one_letter_code
_entity_poly.pdbx_strand_id
1 'polypeptide(L)'
;AKRTAGMSGADLENVLNEAALLTARVEGNVITADALEEATDRVVGGPRRSSKIISEHEKKVTAYHEGGHTLAAWAMKDIERVYKVTILARGRTGGHAMTAQEDDKGMYNRSELFARLVFAMGGRAAEELVFGNPTTGASADIEMATKIAKAMIVEYGMSPRVGAVKFGEEQGDPFVGRSGGGQFQPSEKIAAIVDEDVRMLMDKAQNAAYHILRELSLIHISEPTRRTP
;
A
#
# COMPACT_ATOMS: atom_id res chain seq x y z
N ALA A 1 1.92 -4.88 -19.97
CA ALA A 1 1.06 -3.71 -19.80
C ALA A 1 0.44 -3.65 -18.40
N LYS A 2 -0.29 -4.67 -17.90
CA LYS A 2 -0.96 -4.61 -16.58
C LYS A 2 -0.03 -4.41 -15.38
N ARG A 3 1.24 -4.82 -15.47
CA ARG A 3 2.24 -4.72 -14.38
C ARG A 3 3.08 -3.44 -14.44
N THR A 4 2.91 -2.64 -15.47
CA THR A 4 3.67 -1.42 -15.73
C THR A 4 2.75 -0.19 -15.81
N ALA A 5 1.54 -0.29 -15.27
CA ALA A 5 0.63 0.84 -15.16
C ALA A 5 1.28 1.94 -14.30
N GLY A 6 1.20 3.18 -14.74
CA GLY A 6 1.79 4.33 -14.07
C GLY A 6 3.31 4.51 -14.25
N MET A 7 4.00 3.61 -14.97
CA MET A 7 5.42 3.76 -15.29
C MET A 7 5.62 4.76 -16.42
N SER A 8 6.62 5.63 -16.26
CA SER A 8 7.09 6.52 -17.32
C SER A 8 7.86 5.74 -18.40
N GLY A 9 8.10 6.37 -19.56
CA GLY A 9 8.96 5.77 -20.61
C GLY A 9 10.35 5.43 -20.08
N ALA A 10 10.92 6.27 -19.21
CA ALA A 10 12.23 6.03 -18.59
C ALA A 10 12.21 4.82 -17.64
N ASP A 11 11.12 4.61 -16.89
CA ASP A 11 10.98 3.43 -16.03
C ASP A 11 10.89 2.15 -16.88
N LEU A 12 10.17 2.19 -18.00
CA LEU A 12 10.05 1.06 -18.92
C LEU A 12 11.40 0.73 -19.59
N GLU A 13 12.17 1.73 -19.96
CA GLU A 13 13.55 1.55 -20.47
C GLU A 13 14.41 0.88 -19.42
N ASN A 14 14.34 1.35 -18.17
CA ASN A 14 15.09 0.75 -17.05
C ASN A 14 14.68 -0.70 -16.79
N VAL A 15 13.39 -1.04 -16.89
CA VAL A 15 12.92 -2.43 -16.80
C VAL A 15 13.54 -3.31 -17.87
N LEU A 16 13.60 -2.83 -19.13
CA LEU A 16 14.21 -3.59 -20.23
C LEU A 16 15.73 -3.76 -20.04
N ASN A 17 16.42 -2.73 -19.57
CA ASN A 17 17.84 -2.77 -19.27
C ASN A 17 18.14 -3.79 -18.14
N GLU A 18 17.38 -3.74 -17.04
CA GLU A 18 17.51 -4.70 -15.94
C GLU A 18 17.20 -6.14 -16.40
N ALA A 19 16.18 -6.34 -17.25
CA ALA A 19 15.87 -7.65 -17.80
C ALA A 19 16.99 -8.21 -18.69
N ALA A 20 17.61 -7.35 -19.50
CA ALA A 20 18.75 -7.72 -20.31
C ALA A 20 19.96 -8.13 -19.45
N LEU A 21 20.26 -7.36 -18.40
CA LEU A 21 21.32 -7.68 -17.44
C LEU A 21 21.07 -9.00 -16.71
N LEU A 22 19.81 -9.25 -16.30
CA LEU A 22 19.42 -10.53 -15.68
C LEU A 22 19.61 -11.70 -16.64
N THR A 23 19.23 -11.52 -17.91
CA THR A 23 19.40 -12.54 -18.97
C THR A 23 20.88 -12.83 -19.21
N ALA A 24 21.70 -11.79 -19.31
CA ALA A 24 23.15 -11.93 -19.51
C ALA A 24 23.84 -12.67 -18.35
N ARG A 25 23.41 -12.49 -17.12
CA ARG A 25 23.95 -13.18 -15.93
C ARG A 25 23.79 -14.71 -15.98
N VAL A 26 22.78 -15.19 -16.69
CA VAL A 26 22.52 -16.63 -16.88
C VAL A 26 22.93 -17.10 -18.27
N GLU A 27 23.77 -16.31 -18.96
CA GLU A 27 24.27 -16.59 -20.32
C GLU A 27 23.13 -16.81 -21.34
N GLY A 28 21.96 -16.22 -21.08
CA GLY A 28 20.81 -16.30 -21.95
C GLY A 28 20.88 -15.32 -23.12
N ASN A 29 20.29 -15.69 -24.25
CA ASN A 29 20.24 -14.87 -25.47
C ASN A 29 18.87 -14.23 -25.72
N VAL A 30 17.86 -14.58 -24.91
CA VAL A 30 16.49 -14.09 -25.05
C VAL A 30 15.96 -13.68 -23.69
N ILE A 31 15.38 -12.48 -23.62
CA ILE A 31 14.73 -11.99 -22.40
C ILE A 31 13.44 -12.80 -22.18
N THR A 32 13.39 -13.53 -21.07
CA THR A 32 12.23 -14.34 -20.68
C THR A 32 11.19 -13.51 -19.94
N ALA A 33 9.96 -14.04 -19.82
CA ALA A 33 8.91 -13.43 -19.01
C ALA A 33 9.34 -13.30 -17.53
N ASP A 34 10.05 -14.29 -17.00
CA ASP A 34 10.56 -14.28 -15.62
C ASP A 34 11.62 -13.19 -15.41
N ALA A 35 12.51 -12.99 -16.40
CA ALA A 35 13.49 -11.91 -16.36
C ALA A 35 12.82 -10.53 -16.36
N LEU A 36 11.78 -10.34 -17.18
CA LEU A 36 10.98 -9.10 -17.20
C LEU A 36 10.23 -8.89 -15.88
N GLU A 37 9.68 -9.93 -15.30
CA GLU A 37 9.00 -9.84 -14.01
C GLU A 37 9.96 -9.44 -12.89
N GLU A 38 11.11 -10.11 -12.78
CA GLU A 38 12.13 -9.77 -11.78
C GLU A 38 12.70 -8.36 -12.01
N ALA A 39 12.86 -7.94 -13.26
CA ALA A 39 13.30 -6.58 -13.59
C ALA A 39 12.27 -5.53 -13.15
N THR A 40 10.99 -5.78 -13.42
CA THR A 40 9.90 -4.89 -12.96
C THR A 40 9.90 -4.77 -11.45
N ASP A 41 10.00 -5.88 -10.75
CA ASP A 41 10.08 -5.91 -9.29
C ASP A 41 11.29 -5.13 -8.75
N ARG A 42 12.44 -5.16 -9.45
CA ARG A 42 13.65 -4.41 -9.07
C ARG A 42 13.48 -2.92 -9.27
N VAL A 43 12.86 -2.51 -10.35
CA VAL A 43 12.63 -1.09 -10.63
C VAL A 43 11.66 -0.51 -9.61
N VAL A 44 10.59 -1.24 -9.25
CA VAL A 44 9.58 -0.78 -8.29
C VAL A 44 10.06 -0.87 -6.84
N GLY A 45 10.58 -2.03 -6.42
CA GLY A 45 10.87 -2.35 -5.02
C GLY A 45 12.36 -2.40 -4.67
N GLY A 46 13.24 -2.25 -5.64
CA GLY A 46 14.69 -2.39 -5.47
C GLY A 46 15.18 -3.84 -5.57
N PRO A 47 16.50 -4.04 -5.51
CA PRO A 47 17.11 -5.38 -5.62
C PRO A 47 16.77 -6.23 -4.39
N ARG A 48 16.73 -7.55 -4.58
CA ARG A 48 16.58 -8.50 -3.46
C ARG A 48 17.75 -8.37 -2.51
N ARG A 49 17.47 -8.36 -1.20
CA ARG A 49 18.49 -8.42 -0.17
C ARG A 49 18.86 -9.87 0.11
N SER A 50 19.87 -10.39 -0.59
CA SER A 50 20.36 -11.76 -0.39
C SER A 50 21.15 -11.96 0.92
N SER A 51 21.65 -10.89 1.53
CA SER A 51 22.48 -10.94 2.72
C SER A 51 21.73 -10.80 4.04
N LYS A 52 20.41 -10.53 4.03
CA LYS A 52 19.63 -10.42 5.26
C LYS A 52 19.27 -11.82 5.76
N ILE A 53 19.86 -12.22 6.89
CA ILE A 53 19.46 -13.43 7.61
C ILE A 53 18.17 -13.09 8.35
N ILE A 54 17.04 -13.65 7.90
CA ILE A 54 15.72 -13.46 8.50
C ILE A 54 15.43 -14.69 9.34
N SER A 55 15.06 -14.50 10.61
CA SER A 55 14.66 -15.61 11.49
C SER A 55 13.35 -16.25 11.00
N GLU A 56 13.12 -17.52 11.34
CA GLU A 56 11.86 -18.21 10.99
C GLU A 56 10.65 -17.50 11.62
N HIS A 57 10.81 -16.91 12.80
CA HIS A 57 9.77 -16.10 13.43
C HIS A 57 9.46 -14.84 12.59
N GLU A 58 10.48 -14.09 12.16
CA GLU A 58 10.32 -12.90 11.34
C GLU A 58 9.68 -13.23 9.97
N LYS A 59 10.07 -14.36 9.36
CA LYS A 59 9.42 -14.83 8.11
C LYS A 59 7.94 -15.11 8.34
N LYS A 60 7.59 -15.75 9.45
CA LYS A 60 6.21 -16.05 9.79
C LYS A 60 5.42 -14.77 10.02
N VAL A 61 5.93 -13.82 10.78
CA VAL A 61 5.30 -12.52 11.02
C VAL A 61 5.08 -11.80 9.68
N THR A 62 6.10 -11.71 8.83
CA THR A 62 5.99 -11.09 7.49
C THR A 62 4.94 -11.79 6.64
N ALA A 63 4.87 -13.14 6.65
CA ALA A 63 3.90 -13.88 5.86
C ALA A 63 2.45 -13.59 6.29
N TYR A 64 2.19 -13.51 7.58
CA TYR A 64 0.86 -13.12 8.09
C TYR A 64 0.53 -11.67 7.80
N HIS A 65 1.51 -10.77 7.91
CA HIS A 65 1.38 -9.36 7.57
C HIS A 65 0.94 -9.18 6.11
N GLU A 66 1.70 -9.73 5.17
CA GLU A 66 1.37 -9.64 3.73
C GLU A 66 0.07 -10.40 3.39
N GLY A 67 -0.20 -11.51 4.08
CA GLY A 67 -1.47 -12.21 4.01
C GLY A 67 -2.64 -11.34 4.47
N GLY A 68 -2.44 -10.52 5.50
CA GLY A 68 -3.42 -9.57 6.00
C GLY A 68 -3.83 -8.52 4.96
N HIS A 69 -2.85 -7.90 4.30
CA HIS A 69 -3.11 -7.00 3.17
C HIS A 69 -3.90 -7.69 2.06
N THR A 70 -3.48 -8.90 1.70
CA THR A 70 -4.10 -9.66 0.61
C THR A 70 -5.56 -9.99 0.90
N LEU A 71 -5.86 -10.49 2.11
CA LEU A 71 -7.21 -10.82 2.51
C LEU A 71 -8.11 -9.59 2.65
N ALA A 72 -7.57 -8.49 3.19
CA ALA A 72 -8.30 -7.23 3.24
C ALA A 72 -8.66 -6.72 1.83
N ALA A 73 -7.71 -6.76 0.87
CA ALA A 73 -7.99 -6.42 -0.51
C ALA A 73 -9.01 -7.35 -1.17
N TRP A 74 -8.91 -8.66 -0.91
CA TRP A 74 -9.84 -9.63 -1.48
C TRP A 74 -11.28 -9.45 -0.99
N ALA A 75 -11.47 -9.04 0.27
CA ALA A 75 -12.77 -8.83 0.87
C ALA A 75 -13.43 -7.51 0.47
N MET A 76 -12.65 -6.53 0.04
CA MET A 76 -13.14 -5.21 -0.33
C MET A 76 -13.40 -5.13 -1.84
N LYS A 77 -14.58 -4.62 -2.23
CA LYS A 77 -14.95 -4.46 -3.64
C LYS A 77 -14.29 -3.25 -4.31
N ASP A 78 -13.94 -2.26 -3.50
CA ASP A 78 -13.50 -0.93 -3.94
C ASP A 78 -11.97 -0.78 -3.95
N ILE A 79 -11.25 -1.90 -4.03
CA ILE A 79 -9.79 -1.90 -4.12
C ILE A 79 -9.32 -2.76 -5.29
N GLU A 80 -8.15 -2.42 -5.81
CA GLU A 80 -7.51 -3.15 -6.88
C GLU A 80 -7.13 -4.57 -6.43
N ARG A 81 -7.19 -5.53 -7.35
CA ARG A 81 -6.83 -6.93 -7.05
C ARG A 81 -5.35 -7.07 -6.77
N VAL A 82 -5.03 -7.81 -5.71
CA VAL A 82 -3.66 -8.24 -5.45
C VAL A 82 -3.27 -9.27 -6.50
N TYR A 83 -2.18 -9.03 -7.22
CA TYR A 83 -1.65 -9.95 -8.22
C TYR A 83 -0.37 -10.66 -7.78
N LYS A 84 0.30 -10.14 -6.76
CA LYS A 84 1.54 -10.71 -6.24
C LYS A 84 1.70 -10.42 -4.76
N VAL A 85 2.10 -11.44 -4.02
CA VAL A 85 2.49 -11.35 -2.60
C VAL A 85 3.88 -11.94 -2.46
N THR A 86 4.75 -11.31 -1.73
CA THR A 86 6.10 -11.81 -1.47
C THR A 86 6.56 -11.45 -0.05
N ILE A 87 7.22 -12.40 0.58
CA ILE A 87 7.92 -12.20 1.85
C ILE A 87 9.42 -11.94 1.65
N LEU A 88 9.86 -11.84 0.40
CA LEU A 88 11.26 -11.56 0.09
C LEU A 88 11.56 -10.09 0.28
N ALA A 89 12.50 -9.79 1.16
CA ALA A 89 12.94 -8.43 1.41
C ALA A 89 13.53 -7.77 0.16
N ARG A 90 12.97 -6.62 -0.23
CA ARG A 90 13.48 -5.77 -1.31
C ARG A 90 13.69 -4.35 -0.79
N GLY A 91 14.77 -3.71 -1.21
CA GLY A 91 15.03 -2.34 -0.79
C GLY A 91 14.93 -2.18 0.73
N ARG A 92 13.95 -1.40 1.21
CA ARG A 92 13.71 -1.12 2.65
C ARG A 92 12.56 -1.94 3.26
N THR A 93 11.82 -2.72 2.47
CA THR A 93 10.66 -3.50 2.93
C THR A 93 11.01 -4.95 3.25
N GLY A 94 10.31 -5.55 4.21
CA GLY A 94 10.45 -6.96 4.59
C GLY A 94 9.73 -7.92 3.64
N GLY A 95 8.62 -7.47 3.09
CA GLY A 95 7.79 -8.12 2.09
C GLY A 95 6.92 -7.07 1.41
N HIS A 96 6.04 -7.44 0.52
CA HIS A 96 4.99 -6.56 0.01
C HIS A 96 3.90 -7.31 -0.76
N ALA A 97 2.68 -6.81 -0.66
CA ALA A 97 1.54 -7.19 -1.48
C ALA A 97 1.34 -6.13 -2.58
N MET A 98 1.37 -6.58 -3.84
CA MET A 98 1.24 -5.69 -5.00
C MET A 98 -0.19 -5.74 -5.53
N THR A 99 -0.82 -4.57 -5.66
CA THR A 99 -2.10 -4.39 -6.35
C THR A 99 -1.85 -3.89 -7.77
N ALA A 100 -2.65 -4.36 -8.74
CA ALA A 100 -2.61 -3.88 -10.11
C ALA A 100 -3.79 -2.94 -10.35
N GLN A 101 -3.50 -1.73 -10.78
CA GLN A 101 -4.52 -0.86 -11.35
C GLN A 101 -4.93 -1.45 -12.72
N GLU A 102 -6.23 -1.74 -12.87
CA GLU A 102 -6.77 -2.22 -14.14
C GLU A 102 -6.95 -1.09 -15.16
N ASP A 103 -7.17 0.13 -14.67
CA ASP A 103 -7.39 1.36 -15.47
C ASP A 103 -6.57 2.53 -14.92
N ASP A 104 -6.22 3.50 -15.77
CA ASP A 104 -5.63 4.80 -15.38
C ASP A 104 -6.70 5.68 -14.71
N LYS A 105 -7.00 5.36 -13.45
CA LYS A 105 -8.06 5.99 -12.69
C LYS A 105 -7.59 7.34 -12.14
N GLY A 106 -8.13 8.42 -12.69
CA GLY A 106 -7.79 9.79 -12.26
C GLY A 106 -8.62 10.31 -11.07
N MET A 107 -9.71 9.62 -10.68
CA MET A 107 -10.59 10.05 -9.59
C MET A 107 -10.94 8.92 -8.64
N TYR A 108 -10.90 9.20 -7.34
CA TYR A 108 -11.24 8.25 -6.29
C TYR A 108 -12.40 8.80 -5.45
N ASN A 109 -13.39 7.97 -5.20
CA ASN A 109 -14.45 8.30 -4.27
C ASN A 109 -14.07 7.95 -2.81
N ARG A 110 -14.90 8.35 -1.86
CA ARG A 110 -14.65 8.18 -0.42
C ARG A 110 -14.53 6.69 -0.02
N SER A 111 -15.35 5.81 -0.58
CA SER A 111 -15.31 4.37 -0.26
C SER A 111 -14.03 3.72 -0.77
N GLU A 112 -13.54 4.11 -1.94
CA GLU A 112 -12.28 3.62 -2.51
C GLU A 112 -11.07 4.04 -1.68
N LEU A 113 -11.03 5.32 -1.26
CA LEU A 113 -9.98 5.79 -0.36
C LEU A 113 -10.04 5.09 1.00
N PHE A 114 -11.26 4.87 1.53
CA PHE A 114 -11.41 4.12 2.77
C PHE A 114 -10.97 2.65 2.61
N ALA A 115 -11.29 2.00 1.49
CA ALA A 115 -10.81 0.65 1.20
C ALA A 115 -9.27 0.57 1.16
N ARG A 116 -8.60 1.61 0.65
CA ARG A 116 -7.13 1.72 0.71
C ARG A 116 -6.59 1.86 2.13
N LEU A 117 -7.31 2.57 3.01
CA LEU A 117 -6.96 2.60 4.43
C LEU A 117 -7.08 1.21 5.06
N VAL A 118 -8.19 0.50 4.80
CA VAL A 118 -8.41 -0.87 5.30
C VAL A 118 -7.33 -1.82 4.79
N PHE A 119 -6.97 -1.73 3.51
CA PHE A 119 -5.87 -2.50 2.92
C PHE A 119 -4.56 -2.24 3.65
N ALA A 120 -4.18 -0.97 3.82
CA ALA A 120 -2.95 -0.58 4.50
C ALA A 120 -2.90 -1.07 5.95
N MET A 121 -4.03 -1.08 6.66
CA MET A 121 -4.10 -1.57 8.03
C MET A 121 -4.17 -3.11 8.15
N GLY A 122 -4.36 -3.82 7.02
CA GLY A 122 -4.51 -5.27 6.97
C GLY A 122 -3.33 -6.05 7.57
N GLY A 123 -2.10 -5.64 7.24
CA GLY A 123 -0.90 -6.27 7.78
C GLY A 123 -0.80 -6.17 9.30
N ARG A 124 -0.99 -4.96 9.85
CA ARG A 124 -1.00 -4.73 11.28
C ARG A 124 -2.12 -5.49 11.99
N ALA A 125 -3.33 -5.51 11.41
CA ALA A 125 -4.47 -6.23 11.96
C ALA A 125 -4.21 -7.75 12.01
N ALA A 126 -3.53 -8.31 11.01
CA ALA A 126 -3.12 -9.72 10.99
C ALA A 126 -2.10 -10.05 12.09
N GLU A 127 -1.09 -9.18 12.28
CA GLU A 127 -0.13 -9.35 13.38
C GLU A 127 -0.82 -9.32 14.75
N GLU A 128 -1.72 -8.38 14.96
CA GLU A 128 -2.48 -8.25 16.21
C GLU A 128 -3.38 -9.48 16.46
N LEU A 129 -4.07 -9.96 15.41
CA LEU A 129 -4.97 -11.12 15.51
C LEU A 129 -4.22 -12.42 15.83
N VAL A 130 -3.05 -12.64 15.20
CA VAL A 130 -2.32 -13.91 15.26
C VAL A 130 -1.30 -13.95 16.39
N PHE A 131 -0.62 -12.84 16.64
CA PHE A 131 0.48 -12.78 17.60
C PHE A 131 0.13 -11.96 18.86
N GLY A 132 -0.98 -11.22 18.86
CA GLY A 132 -1.37 -10.35 19.98
C GLY A 132 -0.44 -9.15 20.22
N ASN A 133 0.61 -9.00 19.42
CA ASN A 133 1.65 -8.00 19.58
C ASN A 133 2.17 -7.52 18.21
N PRO A 134 1.65 -6.39 17.70
CA PRO A 134 2.05 -5.86 16.40
C PRO A 134 3.51 -5.36 16.44
N THR A 135 4.19 -5.50 15.30
CA THR A 135 5.59 -5.11 15.15
C THR A 135 5.77 -3.73 14.51
N THR A 136 7.01 -3.26 14.45
CA THR A 136 7.38 -2.03 13.74
C THR A 136 7.30 -2.19 12.20
N GLY A 137 7.06 -3.39 11.69
CA GLY A 137 6.95 -3.68 10.26
C GLY A 137 5.87 -2.86 9.57
N ALA A 138 4.77 -2.59 10.27
CA ALA A 138 3.64 -1.80 9.75
C ALA A 138 3.89 -0.28 9.67
N SER A 139 5.10 0.22 9.98
CA SER A 139 5.34 1.68 10.04
C SER A 139 5.10 2.39 8.71
N ALA A 140 5.49 1.80 7.59
CA ALA A 140 5.28 2.35 6.25
C ALA A 140 3.79 2.38 5.86
N ASP A 141 3.05 1.33 6.26
CA ASP A 141 1.61 1.23 6.00
C ASP A 141 0.84 2.28 6.79
N ILE A 142 1.20 2.47 8.06
CA ILE A 142 0.63 3.52 8.91
C ILE A 142 0.92 4.91 8.33
N GLU A 143 2.14 5.15 7.86
CA GLU A 143 2.51 6.42 7.22
C GLU A 143 1.67 6.67 5.96
N MET A 144 1.57 5.69 5.08
CA MET A 144 0.76 5.76 3.86
C MET A 144 -0.72 5.99 4.18
N ALA A 145 -1.29 5.19 5.10
CA ALA A 145 -2.67 5.34 5.52
C ALA A 145 -2.93 6.74 6.12
N THR A 146 -2.02 7.24 6.97
CA THR A 146 -2.13 8.58 7.56
C THR A 146 -2.13 9.68 6.49
N LYS A 147 -1.28 9.55 5.45
CA LYS A 147 -1.27 10.50 4.32
C LYS A 147 -2.61 10.50 3.58
N ILE A 148 -3.16 9.32 3.29
CA ILE A 148 -4.47 9.19 2.63
C ILE A 148 -5.58 9.79 3.51
N ALA A 149 -5.62 9.46 4.80
CA ALA A 149 -6.62 9.98 5.73
C ALA A 149 -6.56 11.51 5.84
N LYS A 150 -5.36 12.09 5.92
CA LYS A 150 -5.17 13.54 5.90
C LYS A 150 -5.67 14.16 4.60
N ALA A 151 -5.30 13.61 3.44
CA ALA A 151 -5.75 14.11 2.14
C ALA A 151 -7.28 14.06 2.01
N MET A 152 -7.93 12.99 2.48
CA MET A 152 -9.40 12.89 2.51
C MET A 152 -10.04 14.06 3.25
N ILE A 153 -9.45 14.51 4.34
CA ILE A 153 -10.02 15.56 5.20
C ILE A 153 -9.63 16.95 4.71
N VAL A 154 -8.33 17.20 4.48
CA VAL A 154 -7.83 18.55 4.25
C VAL A 154 -7.78 18.96 2.77
N GLU A 155 -7.70 17.99 1.84
CA GLU A 155 -7.59 18.27 0.40
C GLU A 155 -8.90 18.02 -0.34
N TYR A 156 -9.58 16.90 -0.01
CA TYR A 156 -10.76 16.46 -0.75
C TYR A 156 -12.09 16.83 -0.07
N GLY A 157 -12.05 17.46 1.11
CA GLY A 157 -13.26 17.92 1.82
C GLY A 157 -14.21 16.78 2.19
N MET A 158 -13.68 15.58 2.47
CA MET A 158 -14.49 14.38 2.73
C MET A 158 -14.87 14.22 4.22
N SER A 159 -14.58 15.20 5.07
CA SER A 159 -15.04 15.24 6.46
C SER A 159 -16.33 16.05 6.59
N PRO A 160 -17.41 15.50 7.21
CA PRO A 160 -18.62 16.25 7.48
C PRO A 160 -18.41 17.39 8.52
N ARG A 161 -17.40 17.27 9.38
CA ARG A 161 -17.11 18.22 10.47
C ARG A 161 -16.30 19.40 9.98
N VAL A 162 -15.39 19.17 9.03
CA VAL A 162 -14.53 20.19 8.42
C VAL A 162 -15.23 20.84 7.23
N GLY A 163 -16.04 20.07 6.50
CA GLY A 163 -16.75 20.54 5.30
C GLY A 163 -15.89 20.47 4.04
N ALA A 164 -16.45 20.94 2.94
CA ALA A 164 -15.78 20.97 1.64
C ALA A 164 -14.84 22.20 1.53
N VAL A 165 -13.83 22.23 2.37
CA VAL A 165 -12.80 23.27 2.40
C VAL A 165 -11.44 22.63 2.22
N LYS A 166 -10.61 23.21 1.36
CA LYS A 166 -9.23 22.78 1.17
C LYS A 166 -8.31 23.57 2.11
N PHE A 167 -7.59 22.87 2.98
CA PHE A 167 -6.53 23.40 3.78
C PHE A 167 -5.20 22.83 3.28
N GLY A 168 -4.16 23.61 3.21
CA GLY A 168 -2.84 23.16 2.81
C GLY A 168 -2.04 24.24 2.11
N GLU A 169 -0.77 23.98 1.90
CA GLU A 169 0.10 24.87 1.12
C GLU A 169 -0.38 24.82 -0.34
N GLU A 170 -0.73 25.98 -0.90
CA GLU A 170 -0.61 26.14 -2.35
C GLU A 170 0.86 25.88 -2.68
N GLN A 171 1.14 24.83 -3.45
CA GLN A 171 2.44 24.73 -4.10
C GLN A 171 2.53 25.97 -4.99
N GLY A 172 3.23 26.98 -4.50
CA GLY A 172 3.44 28.21 -5.26
C GLY A 172 4.03 27.84 -6.60
N ASP A 173 3.46 28.43 -7.66
CA ASP A 173 3.98 28.28 -9.00
C ASP A 173 5.50 28.50 -8.94
N PRO A 174 6.35 27.54 -9.36
CA PRO A 174 7.80 27.67 -9.27
C PRO A 174 8.36 28.86 -10.04
N PHE A 175 7.53 29.50 -10.87
CA PHE A 175 7.87 30.69 -11.66
C PHE A 175 7.46 32.03 -11.00
N VAL A 176 6.60 32.01 -9.98
CA VAL A 176 6.24 33.21 -9.22
C VAL A 176 7.04 33.18 -7.91
N GLY A 177 8.12 33.96 -7.88
CA GLY A 177 9.00 34.06 -6.71
C GLY A 177 8.20 34.24 -5.42
N ARG A 178 8.79 33.80 -4.32
CA ARG A 178 8.32 33.65 -2.92
C ARG A 178 7.52 34.80 -2.30
N SER A 179 6.68 35.50 -3.01
CA SER A 179 5.92 36.65 -2.53
C SER A 179 4.41 36.40 -2.63
N GLY A 180 3.80 36.01 -1.52
CA GLY A 180 2.42 36.32 -1.22
C GLY A 180 1.37 35.22 -1.36
N GLY A 181 1.71 33.95 -1.47
CA GLY A 181 0.73 32.88 -1.26
C GLY A 181 0.42 32.79 0.25
N GLY A 182 -0.66 33.38 0.70
CA GLY A 182 -1.11 33.25 2.07
C GLY A 182 -1.44 31.80 2.34
N GLN A 183 -0.64 31.12 3.17
CA GLN A 183 -1.01 29.80 3.70
C GLN A 183 -2.37 29.92 4.38
N PHE A 184 -3.39 29.31 3.82
CA PHE A 184 -4.66 29.16 4.50
C PHE A 184 -4.49 28.10 5.58
N GLN A 185 -3.89 28.50 6.69
CA GLN A 185 -3.73 27.62 7.83
C GLN A 185 -5.05 27.49 8.58
N PRO A 186 -5.44 26.26 8.92
CA PRO A 186 -6.61 26.06 9.75
C PRO A 186 -6.43 26.73 11.13
N SER A 187 -7.49 27.29 11.68
CA SER A 187 -7.48 27.74 13.08
C SER A 187 -7.19 26.55 14.01
N GLU A 188 -6.68 26.78 15.22
CA GLU A 188 -6.40 25.72 16.19
C GLU A 188 -7.60 24.80 16.42
N LYS A 189 -8.81 25.36 16.41
CA LYS A 189 -10.05 24.58 16.54
C LYS A 189 -10.26 23.63 15.35
N ILE A 190 -10.02 24.08 14.12
CA ILE A 190 -10.14 23.23 12.92
C ILE A 190 -9.01 22.20 12.91
N ALA A 191 -7.79 22.57 13.27
CA ALA A 191 -6.67 21.64 13.36
C ALA A 191 -6.97 20.48 14.33
N ALA A 192 -7.52 20.77 15.50
CA ALA A 192 -7.94 19.75 16.46
C ALA A 192 -9.03 18.81 15.88
N ILE A 193 -10.01 19.35 15.12
CA ILE A 193 -11.03 18.53 14.44
C ILE A 193 -10.40 17.65 13.37
N VAL A 194 -9.44 18.18 12.60
CA VAL A 194 -8.69 17.41 11.58
C VAL A 194 -7.97 16.23 12.23
N ASP A 195 -7.25 16.48 13.34
CA ASP A 195 -6.52 15.43 14.05
C ASP A 195 -7.46 14.33 14.59
N GLU A 196 -8.61 14.72 15.15
CA GLU A 196 -9.62 13.78 15.61
C GLU A 196 -10.21 12.95 14.45
N ASP A 197 -10.54 13.59 13.32
CA ASP A 197 -11.12 12.92 12.16
C ASP A 197 -10.12 11.97 11.50
N VAL A 198 -8.84 12.35 11.41
CA VAL A 198 -7.76 11.44 10.95
C VAL A 198 -7.70 10.22 11.85
N ARG A 199 -7.65 10.42 13.19
CA ARG A 199 -7.60 9.31 14.13
C ARG A 199 -8.82 8.41 14.01
N MET A 200 -10.03 8.98 13.91
CA MET A 200 -11.25 8.20 13.72
C MET A 200 -11.25 7.39 12.42
N LEU A 201 -10.73 7.93 11.32
CA LEU A 201 -10.61 7.19 10.07
C LEU A 201 -9.62 6.02 10.20
N MET A 202 -8.47 6.25 10.84
CA MET A 202 -7.47 5.22 11.09
C MET A 202 -8.02 4.11 11.99
N ASP A 203 -8.69 4.46 13.10
CA ASP A 203 -9.29 3.50 14.02
C ASP A 203 -10.39 2.68 13.32
N LYS A 204 -11.23 3.32 12.50
CA LYS A 204 -12.26 2.63 11.71
C LYS A 204 -11.64 1.66 10.70
N ALA A 205 -10.57 2.07 10.02
CA ALA A 205 -9.88 1.21 9.05
C ALA A 205 -9.22 0.00 9.73
N GLN A 206 -8.54 0.22 10.86
CA GLN A 206 -7.95 -0.86 11.68
C GLN A 206 -9.02 -1.86 12.13
N ASN A 207 -10.13 -1.36 12.68
CA ASN A 207 -11.22 -2.21 13.15
C ASN A 207 -11.88 -2.99 11.99
N ALA A 208 -12.08 -2.34 10.83
CA ALA A 208 -12.63 -3.00 9.65
C ALA A 208 -11.70 -4.12 9.15
N ALA A 209 -10.39 -3.85 9.05
CA ALA A 209 -9.40 -4.87 8.69
C ALA A 209 -9.40 -6.04 9.67
N TYR A 210 -9.41 -5.75 10.99
CA TYR A 210 -9.45 -6.77 12.03
C TYR A 210 -10.69 -7.66 11.93
N HIS A 211 -11.88 -7.07 11.72
CA HIS A 211 -13.13 -7.81 11.55
C HIS A 211 -13.12 -8.69 10.31
N ILE A 212 -12.67 -8.16 9.16
CA ILE A 212 -12.54 -8.92 7.92
C ILE A 212 -11.66 -10.15 8.15
N LEU A 213 -10.48 -9.97 8.72
CA LEU A 213 -9.53 -11.06 8.94
C LEU A 213 -10.06 -12.10 9.92
N ARG A 214 -10.75 -11.67 10.97
CA ARG A 214 -11.36 -12.57 11.97
C ARG A 214 -12.46 -13.42 11.34
N GLU A 215 -13.34 -12.84 10.54
CA GLU A 215 -14.43 -13.56 9.87
C GLU A 215 -13.88 -14.55 8.84
N LEU A 216 -12.91 -14.13 8.00
CA LEU A 216 -12.29 -15.02 7.02
C LEU A 216 -11.51 -16.17 7.69
N SER A 217 -10.86 -15.92 8.82
CA SER A 217 -10.21 -16.99 9.60
C SER A 217 -11.22 -18.04 10.08
N LEU A 218 -12.41 -17.62 10.52
CA LEU A 218 -13.48 -18.55 10.94
C LEU A 218 -14.02 -19.37 9.76
N ILE A 219 -14.14 -18.79 8.57
CA ILE A 219 -14.56 -19.51 7.35
C ILE A 219 -13.55 -20.61 6.99
N HIS A 220 -12.27 -20.34 7.09
CA HIS A 220 -11.22 -21.33 6.82
C HIS A 220 -11.16 -22.47 7.85
N ILE A 221 -11.60 -22.23 9.08
CA ILE A 221 -11.71 -23.27 10.12
C ILE A 221 -12.95 -24.12 9.90
N SER A 222 -14.06 -23.54 9.47
CA SER A 222 -15.33 -24.23 9.26
C SER A 222 -15.45 -24.94 7.89
N GLU A 223 -14.74 -24.45 6.88
CA GLU A 223 -14.65 -25.06 5.55
C GLU A 223 -13.18 -25.35 5.19
N PRO A 224 -12.59 -26.45 5.69
CA PRO A 224 -11.29 -26.87 5.22
C PRO A 224 -11.37 -27.09 3.71
N THR A 225 -10.56 -26.33 2.97
CA THR A 225 -10.48 -26.35 1.50
C THR A 225 -10.65 -27.78 0.97
N ARG A 226 -11.75 -28.05 0.25
CA ARG A 226 -11.84 -29.21 -0.61
C ARG A 226 -10.68 -29.13 -1.60
N ARG A 227 -9.64 -29.90 -1.35
CA ARG A 227 -8.67 -30.23 -2.39
C ARG A 227 -9.46 -31.01 -3.44
N THR A 228 -9.81 -30.38 -4.55
CA THR A 228 -10.20 -31.10 -5.75
C THR A 228 -8.98 -31.89 -6.21
N PRO A 229 -9.14 -33.20 -6.49
CA PRO A 229 -8.06 -34.05 -6.96
C PRO A 229 -7.54 -33.63 -8.33
#